data_b0a28bb9e387df839375f3974edbb7f4
#
_entry.id   b0a28bb9e387df839375f3974edbb7f4
#
_cell.length_a   1.000
_cell.length_b   1.000
_cell.length_c   1.000
_cell.angle_alpha   90.00
_cell.angle_beta   90.00
_cell.angle_gamma   90.00
#
_symmetry.space_group_name_H-M   'P 1'
#
loop_
_entity.id
_entity.type
_entity.pdbx_description
1 polymer ?
#
loop_
_entity_poly.entity_id
_entity_poly.type
_entity_poly.pdbx_seq_one_letter_code
_entity_poly.pdbx_strand_id
1 'polypeptide(L)'
;MTQLVAIYRSPSYSPMQHRVNDTAILDATVSELARSGWNAVKTSEREVEQGRLPVAALYLNMCQGSLAAEQLMPLESDGAVVVNRPSSALNCHRYRLVKRLGDSTLSFPRTLILASSAPLSPEQVDAFYPDDRKVWIKRGDVHAERPEDVVATSRERIADELHAFTARGIPWVALQEHVPGPIVKFYGVTDGRFFRWYGSDAGLAGERPKIDENRLKALACEAAAILGLEVFGGDVAFPEPDRPVLIDINDWPSFAPFRDEAARAIADYVTHRFAHRKHA
;
A
#
# COMPACT_ATOMS: atom_id res chain seq x y z
N MET A 1 7.34 -27.09 17.13
CA MET A 1 7.58 -25.80 16.47
C MET A 1 6.29 -25.35 15.83
N THR A 2 5.89 -24.10 16.02
CA THR A 2 4.67 -23.57 15.41
C THR A 2 4.95 -23.23 13.96
N GLN A 3 4.14 -23.75 13.04
CA GLN A 3 4.32 -23.53 11.61
C GLN A 3 3.65 -22.23 11.17
N LEU A 4 4.34 -21.42 10.38
CA LEU A 4 3.81 -20.28 9.66
C LEU A 4 4.02 -20.44 8.15
N VAL A 5 3.21 -19.77 7.37
CA VAL A 5 3.38 -19.68 5.91
C VAL A 5 3.69 -18.23 5.54
N ALA A 6 4.79 -18.02 4.82
CA ALA A 6 5.17 -16.73 4.25
C ALA A 6 4.86 -16.74 2.75
N ILE A 7 3.94 -15.86 2.31
CA ILE A 7 3.45 -15.80 0.94
C ILE A 7 4.08 -14.60 0.25
N TYR A 8 4.95 -14.85 -0.71
CA TYR A 8 5.66 -13.83 -1.46
C TYR A 8 4.80 -13.29 -2.60
N ARG A 9 4.80 -11.96 -2.74
CA ARG A 9 4.15 -11.26 -3.84
C ARG A 9 4.62 -11.77 -5.19
N SER A 10 3.69 -11.90 -6.13
CA SER A 10 4.02 -12.25 -7.51
C SER A 10 4.87 -11.15 -8.15
N PRO A 11 5.92 -11.51 -8.92
CA PRO A 11 6.69 -10.54 -9.69
C PRO A 11 5.86 -9.68 -10.66
N SER A 12 4.67 -10.13 -11.05
CA SER A 12 3.74 -9.35 -11.89
C SER A 12 3.15 -8.14 -11.17
N TYR A 13 3.08 -8.17 -9.83
CA TYR A 13 2.56 -7.07 -9.00
C TYR A 13 3.65 -6.19 -8.37
N SER A 14 4.93 -6.46 -8.65
CA SER A 14 6.04 -5.66 -8.17
C SER A 14 6.79 -5.03 -9.33
N PRO A 15 6.94 -3.69 -9.39
CA PRO A 15 7.83 -3.04 -10.33
C PRO A 15 9.24 -3.66 -10.25
N MET A 16 9.89 -3.84 -11.41
CA MET A 16 11.16 -4.58 -11.49
C MET A 16 12.23 -4.06 -10.50
N GLN A 17 12.28 -2.74 -10.31
CA GLN A 17 13.23 -2.09 -9.38
C GLN A 17 12.92 -2.33 -7.90
N HIS A 18 11.72 -2.80 -7.55
CA HIS A 18 11.29 -3.01 -6.16
C HIS A 18 11.29 -4.49 -5.75
N ARG A 19 11.29 -5.43 -6.69
CA ARG A 19 11.16 -6.89 -6.44
C ARG A 19 12.14 -7.41 -5.38
N VAL A 20 13.41 -7.02 -5.48
CA VAL A 20 14.43 -7.46 -4.52
C VAL A 20 14.16 -6.92 -3.12
N ASN A 21 13.74 -5.66 -3.03
CA ASN A 21 13.43 -5.03 -1.75
C ASN A 21 12.14 -5.57 -1.12
N ASP A 22 11.13 -5.87 -1.93
CA ASP A 22 9.86 -6.46 -1.46
C ASP A 22 10.09 -7.87 -0.89
N THR A 23 10.87 -8.69 -1.57
CA THR A 23 11.26 -10.02 -1.06
C THR A 23 12.08 -9.92 0.23
N ALA A 24 12.99 -8.96 0.30
CA ALA A 24 13.94 -8.84 1.40
C ALA A 24 13.29 -8.50 2.75
N ILE A 25 12.20 -7.74 2.80
CA ILE A 25 11.51 -7.46 4.08
C ILE A 25 10.84 -8.74 4.62
N LEU A 26 10.22 -9.54 3.74
CA LEU A 26 9.59 -10.78 4.19
C LEU A 26 10.65 -11.80 4.64
N ASP A 27 11.77 -11.92 3.92
CA ASP A 27 12.91 -12.78 4.32
C ASP A 27 13.49 -12.36 5.66
N ALA A 28 13.68 -11.07 5.90
CA ALA A 28 14.16 -10.55 7.18
C ALA A 28 13.17 -10.87 8.32
N THR A 29 11.86 -10.67 8.08
CA THR A 29 10.81 -10.98 9.06
C THR A 29 10.76 -12.49 9.39
N VAL A 30 10.84 -13.35 8.38
CA VAL A 30 10.90 -14.82 8.56
C VAL A 30 12.14 -15.20 9.37
N SER A 31 13.27 -14.55 9.12
CA SER A 31 14.51 -14.82 9.86
C SER A 31 14.39 -14.43 11.34
N GLU A 32 13.73 -13.30 11.66
CA GLU A 32 13.47 -12.92 13.05
C GLU A 32 12.51 -13.89 13.75
N LEU A 33 11.44 -14.30 13.07
CA LEU A 33 10.50 -15.28 13.60
C LEU A 33 11.16 -16.66 13.82
N ALA A 34 12.08 -17.09 12.94
CA ALA A 34 12.83 -18.32 13.12
C ALA A 34 13.71 -18.29 14.39
N ARG A 35 14.33 -17.17 14.73
CA ARG A 35 15.06 -16.99 16.00
C ARG A 35 14.16 -17.14 17.23
N SER A 36 12.87 -16.83 17.07
CA SER A 36 11.85 -16.99 18.10
C SER A 36 11.17 -18.37 18.11
N GLY A 37 11.72 -19.35 17.35
CA GLY A 37 11.27 -20.74 17.35
C GLY A 37 10.13 -21.06 16.36
N TRP A 38 9.81 -20.16 15.42
CA TRP A 38 8.87 -20.43 14.35
C TRP A 38 9.52 -21.26 13.23
N ASN A 39 8.72 -22.15 12.61
CA ASN A 39 9.11 -22.84 11.39
C ASN A 39 8.33 -22.26 10.21
N ALA A 40 9.03 -21.63 9.27
CA ALA A 40 8.41 -20.96 8.12
C ALA A 40 8.43 -21.83 6.87
N VAL A 41 7.25 -22.01 6.26
CA VAL A 41 7.11 -22.52 4.90
C VAL A 41 6.95 -21.35 3.96
N LYS A 42 7.81 -21.24 2.94
CA LYS A 42 7.74 -20.20 1.93
C LYS A 42 6.89 -20.70 0.76
N THR A 43 5.99 -19.86 0.28
CA THR A 43 5.19 -20.08 -0.94
C THR A 43 5.06 -18.79 -1.73
N SER A 44 4.56 -18.86 -2.94
CA SER A 44 4.34 -17.71 -3.80
C SER A 44 2.85 -17.41 -3.98
N GLU A 45 2.51 -16.17 -4.27
CA GLU A 45 1.16 -15.76 -4.66
C GLU A 45 0.61 -16.61 -5.81
N ARG A 46 1.46 -16.95 -6.80
CA ARG A 46 1.07 -17.84 -7.91
C ARG A 46 0.65 -19.23 -7.45
N GLU A 47 1.29 -19.79 -6.43
CA GLU A 47 0.87 -21.09 -5.87
C GLU A 47 -0.46 -20.97 -5.15
N VAL A 48 -0.67 -19.88 -4.42
CA VAL A 48 -1.97 -19.59 -3.79
C VAL A 48 -3.08 -19.49 -4.85
N GLU A 49 -2.88 -18.76 -5.94
CA GLU A 49 -3.82 -18.64 -7.07
C GLU A 49 -4.17 -20.01 -7.69
N GLN A 50 -3.26 -20.96 -7.62
CA GLN A 50 -3.44 -22.33 -8.11
C GLN A 50 -4.03 -23.29 -7.06
N GLY A 51 -4.47 -22.77 -5.91
CA GLY A 51 -5.04 -23.59 -4.83
C GLY A 51 -4.02 -24.42 -4.05
N ARG A 52 -2.72 -24.14 -4.20
CA ARG A 52 -1.64 -24.83 -3.49
C ARG A 52 -1.13 -24.03 -2.30
N LEU A 53 -1.98 -23.89 -1.30
CA LEU A 53 -1.65 -23.17 -0.07
C LEU A 53 -1.37 -24.17 1.06
N PRO A 54 -0.17 -24.15 1.67
CA PRO A 54 0.10 -24.96 2.86
C PRO A 54 -0.78 -24.53 4.04
N VAL A 55 -1.23 -25.51 4.84
CA VAL A 55 -2.07 -25.24 6.01
C VAL A 55 -1.20 -24.79 7.18
N ALA A 56 -1.55 -23.66 7.77
CA ALA A 56 -0.92 -23.11 8.97
C ALA A 56 -1.93 -22.32 9.79
N ALA A 57 -1.56 -21.97 11.02
CA ALA A 57 -2.37 -21.08 11.86
C ALA A 57 -1.98 -19.61 11.75
N LEU A 58 -0.88 -19.33 11.05
CA LEU A 58 -0.35 -17.99 10.82
C LEU A 58 0.17 -17.86 9.39
N TYR A 59 -0.22 -16.77 8.73
CA TYR A 59 0.21 -16.41 7.38
C TYR A 59 0.74 -14.97 7.35
N LEU A 60 1.93 -14.79 6.76
CA LEU A 60 2.43 -13.48 6.36
C LEU A 60 2.07 -13.31 4.89
N ASN A 61 1.17 -12.39 4.60
CA ASN A 61 0.54 -12.29 3.29
C ASN A 61 0.98 -11.02 2.56
N MET A 62 1.77 -11.19 1.49
CA MET A 62 2.13 -10.09 0.57
C MET A 62 1.36 -10.15 -0.75
N CYS A 63 0.32 -10.99 -0.87
CA CYS A 63 -0.47 -11.07 -2.10
C CYS A 63 -1.21 -9.77 -2.39
N GLN A 64 -1.27 -9.40 -3.66
CA GLN A 64 -2.00 -8.22 -4.15
C GLN A 64 -3.08 -8.56 -5.19
N GLY A 65 -3.02 -9.75 -5.77
CA GLY A 65 -3.99 -10.21 -6.77
C GLY A 65 -5.32 -10.61 -6.15
N SER A 66 -6.42 -10.31 -6.86
CA SER A 66 -7.78 -10.65 -6.41
C SER A 66 -7.98 -12.15 -6.27
N LEU A 67 -7.40 -12.96 -7.18
CA LEU A 67 -7.52 -14.43 -7.12
C LEU A 67 -6.85 -15.00 -5.87
N ALA A 68 -5.64 -14.53 -5.53
CA ALA A 68 -4.98 -14.95 -4.30
C ALA A 68 -5.77 -14.51 -3.06
N ALA A 69 -6.31 -13.29 -3.06
CA ALA A 69 -7.13 -12.80 -1.96
C ALA A 69 -8.39 -13.65 -1.75
N GLU A 70 -9.08 -14.07 -2.82
CA GLU A 70 -10.25 -14.96 -2.76
C GLU A 70 -9.90 -16.31 -2.12
N GLN A 71 -8.72 -16.87 -2.42
CA GLN A 71 -8.25 -18.12 -1.80
C GLN A 71 -7.89 -17.97 -0.32
N LEU A 72 -7.47 -16.77 0.08
CA LEU A 72 -7.03 -16.50 1.46
C LEU A 72 -8.16 -16.04 2.39
N MET A 73 -9.25 -15.45 1.86
CA MET A 73 -10.37 -14.95 2.67
C MET A 73 -10.98 -16.00 3.61
N PRO A 74 -11.19 -17.28 3.21
CA PRO A 74 -11.73 -18.29 4.09
C PRO A 74 -10.89 -18.54 5.36
N LEU A 75 -9.57 -18.35 5.27
CA LEU A 75 -8.66 -18.57 6.40
C LEU A 75 -8.97 -17.64 7.59
N GLU A 76 -9.42 -16.40 7.32
CA GLU A 76 -9.81 -15.47 8.38
C GLU A 76 -11.05 -15.99 9.13
N SER A 77 -12.03 -16.53 8.39
CA SER A 77 -13.24 -17.13 8.96
C SER A 77 -12.93 -18.41 9.76
N ASP A 78 -11.90 -19.14 9.35
CA ASP A 78 -11.45 -20.38 10.01
C ASP A 78 -10.54 -20.11 11.23
N GLY A 79 -10.34 -18.83 11.60
CA GLY A 79 -9.58 -18.43 12.79
C GLY A 79 -8.06 -18.43 12.61
N ALA A 80 -7.55 -18.49 11.38
CA ALA A 80 -6.14 -18.29 11.12
C ALA A 80 -5.77 -16.79 11.27
N VAL A 81 -4.55 -16.53 11.70
CA VAL A 81 -3.99 -15.17 11.70
C VAL A 81 -3.36 -14.90 10.34
N VAL A 82 -3.85 -13.89 9.64
CA VAL A 82 -3.30 -13.45 8.33
C VAL A 82 -2.87 -11.98 8.44
N VAL A 83 -1.60 -11.69 8.14
CA VAL A 83 -1.01 -10.33 8.22
C VAL A 83 -0.35 -9.96 6.87
N ASN A 84 -0.80 -8.92 6.15
CA ASN A 84 -2.09 -8.22 6.30
C ASN A 84 -3.24 -9.13 5.87
N ARG A 85 -4.45 -8.80 6.34
CA ARG A 85 -5.66 -9.51 5.88
C ARG A 85 -5.81 -9.36 4.37
N PRO A 86 -6.33 -10.40 3.66
CA PRO A 86 -6.57 -10.31 2.21
C PRO A 86 -7.47 -9.14 1.82
N SER A 87 -8.52 -8.88 2.60
CA SER A 87 -9.42 -7.74 2.42
C SER A 87 -8.69 -6.40 2.53
N SER A 88 -7.72 -6.28 3.44
CA SER A 88 -6.93 -5.06 3.64
C SER A 88 -5.95 -4.82 2.49
N ALA A 89 -5.32 -5.87 1.96
CA ALA A 89 -4.48 -5.78 0.77
C ALA A 89 -5.30 -5.28 -0.43
N LEU A 90 -6.50 -5.83 -0.65
CA LEU A 90 -7.40 -5.35 -1.71
C LEU A 90 -7.89 -3.92 -1.49
N ASN A 91 -7.98 -3.44 -0.24
CA ASN A 91 -8.35 -2.05 0.04
C ASN A 91 -7.26 -1.06 -0.40
N CYS A 92 -6.03 -1.52 -0.65
CA CYS A 92 -4.97 -0.71 -1.25
C CYS A 92 -5.10 -0.57 -2.78
N HIS A 93 -5.95 -1.35 -3.45
CA HIS A 93 -6.28 -1.10 -4.85
C HIS A 93 -6.92 0.28 -4.96
N ARG A 94 -6.40 1.10 -5.86
CA ARG A 94 -6.66 2.56 -5.85
C ARG A 94 -8.14 2.91 -5.88
N TYR A 95 -8.97 2.20 -6.64
CA TYR A 95 -10.41 2.47 -6.68
C TYR A 95 -11.11 2.22 -5.33
N ARG A 96 -10.66 1.19 -4.58
CA ARG A 96 -11.20 0.89 -3.23
C ARG A 96 -10.65 1.88 -2.20
N LEU A 97 -9.35 2.17 -2.30
CA LEU A 97 -8.66 3.13 -1.44
C LEU A 97 -9.34 4.50 -1.52
N VAL A 98 -9.54 5.04 -2.73
CA VAL A 98 -10.20 6.33 -2.96
C VAL A 98 -11.60 6.35 -2.37
N LYS A 99 -12.38 5.28 -2.57
CA LYS A 99 -13.75 5.19 -2.00
C LYS A 99 -13.70 5.22 -0.47
N ARG A 100 -12.88 4.37 0.16
CA ARG A 100 -12.79 4.28 1.63
C ARG A 100 -12.28 5.54 2.30
N LEU A 101 -11.26 6.17 1.71
CA LEU A 101 -10.71 7.42 2.23
C LEU A 101 -11.62 8.62 1.93
N GLY A 102 -12.29 8.62 0.77
CA GLY A 102 -13.26 9.66 0.41
C GLY A 102 -14.50 9.71 1.31
N ASP A 103 -14.88 8.58 1.91
CA ASP A 103 -15.97 8.48 2.88
C ASP A 103 -15.53 8.87 4.32
N SER A 104 -14.26 9.24 4.52
CA SER A 104 -13.68 9.62 5.81
C SER A 104 -13.40 11.12 5.89
N THR A 105 -13.04 11.59 7.09
CA THR A 105 -12.58 12.98 7.33
C THR A 105 -11.08 13.16 7.11
N LEU A 106 -10.39 12.12 6.67
CA LEU A 106 -8.96 12.10 6.48
C LEU A 106 -8.53 13.03 5.34
N SER A 107 -7.45 13.80 5.56
CA SER A 107 -6.90 14.70 4.53
C SER A 107 -6.31 13.89 3.37
N PHE A 108 -7.04 13.84 2.27
CA PHE A 108 -6.72 13.10 1.05
C PHE A 108 -7.02 13.97 -0.18
N PRO A 109 -6.22 13.94 -1.25
CA PRO A 109 -6.46 14.75 -2.44
C PRO A 109 -7.78 14.41 -3.09
N ARG A 110 -8.46 15.39 -3.62
CA ARG A 110 -9.64 15.17 -4.44
C ARG A 110 -9.29 14.23 -5.59
N THR A 111 -10.01 13.12 -5.69
CA THR A 111 -9.70 12.05 -6.64
C THR A 111 -10.99 11.55 -7.29
N LEU A 112 -11.00 11.47 -8.61
CA LEU A 112 -12.08 10.91 -9.41
C LEU A 112 -11.65 9.54 -9.97
N ILE A 113 -12.44 8.51 -9.69
CA ILE A 113 -12.27 7.19 -10.31
C ILE A 113 -13.18 7.12 -11.54
N LEU A 114 -12.60 6.72 -12.66
CA LEU A 114 -13.33 6.56 -13.93
C LEU A 114 -12.81 5.37 -14.73
N ALA A 115 -13.65 4.85 -15.62
CA ALA A 115 -13.19 3.90 -16.61
C ALA A 115 -12.23 4.62 -17.58
N SER A 116 -11.10 4.00 -17.90
CA SER A 116 -10.10 4.62 -18.78
C SER A 116 -10.65 4.95 -20.18
N SER A 117 -11.66 4.17 -20.62
CA SER A 117 -12.38 4.38 -21.89
C SER A 117 -13.52 5.41 -21.80
N ALA A 118 -13.85 5.93 -20.62
CA ALA A 118 -14.92 6.90 -20.47
C ALA A 118 -14.49 8.26 -21.01
N PRO A 119 -15.28 8.88 -21.91
CA PRO A 119 -15.01 10.26 -22.30
C PRO A 119 -15.24 11.18 -21.11
N LEU A 120 -14.28 12.06 -20.83
CA LEU A 120 -14.47 13.17 -19.92
C LEU A 120 -15.04 14.36 -20.69
N SER A 121 -16.16 14.88 -20.21
CA SER A 121 -16.64 16.14 -20.76
C SER A 121 -15.76 17.31 -20.28
N PRO A 122 -15.63 18.40 -21.07
CA PRO A 122 -14.93 19.59 -20.63
C PRO A 122 -15.44 20.11 -19.28
N GLU A 123 -16.75 20.06 -19.05
CA GLU A 123 -17.39 20.51 -17.81
C GLU A 123 -16.96 19.64 -16.60
N GLN A 124 -16.79 18.35 -16.78
CA GLN A 124 -16.27 17.45 -15.73
C GLN A 124 -14.81 17.80 -15.41
N VAL A 125 -14.01 18.06 -16.42
CA VAL A 125 -12.62 18.49 -16.23
C VAL A 125 -12.59 19.83 -15.51
N ASP A 126 -13.40 20.80 -15.92
CA ASP A 126 -13.49 22.13 -15.32
C ASP A 126 -13.95 22.10 -13.88
N ALA A 127 -14.98 21.29 -13.58
CA ALA A 127 -15.47 21.15 -12.21
C ALA A 127 -14.45 20.51 -11.28
N PHE A 128 -13.60 19.63 -11.81
CA PHE A 128 -12.59 18.95 -11.02
C PHE A 128 -11.27 19.72 -10.95
N TYR A 129 -10.89 20.41 -12.04
CA TYR A 129 -9.65 21.17 -12.17
C TYR A 129 -9.96 22.57 -12.76
N PRO A 130 -10.41 23.51 -11.91
CA PRO A 130 -10.81 24.84 -12.38
C PRO A 130 -9.64 25.71 -12.85
N ASP A 131 -8.41 25.30 -12.63
CA ASP A 131 -7.19 26.03 -13.02
C ASP A 131 -6.16 25.09 -13.69
N ASP A 132 -5.14 25.68 -14.31
CA ASP A 132 -4.10 24.97 -15.07
C ASP A 132 -3.11 24.18 -14.20
N ARG A 133 -3.52 23.79 -12.99
CA ARG A 133 -2.66 23.02 -12.11
C ARG A 133 -2.40 21.62 -12.68
N LYS A 134 -1.21 21.13 -12.39
CA LYS A 134 -0.79 19.77 -12.64
C LYS A 134 -1.76 18.77 -12.02
N VAL A 135 -2.10 17.72 -12.75
CA VAL A 135 -2.93 16.62 -12.28
C VAL A 135 -2.16 15.30 -12.39
N TRP A 136 -2.58 14.32 -11.63
CA TRP A 136 -2.03 12.99 -11.68
C TRP A 136 -3.06 12.03 -12.23
N ILE A 137 -2.66 11.23 -13.23
CA ILE A 137 -3.42 10.07 -13.67
C ILE A 137 -2.69 8.84 -13.17
N LYS A 138 -3.39 8.00 -12.42
CA LYS A 138 -2.83 6.81 -11.80
C LYS A 138 -3.67 5.59 -12.19
N ARG A 139 -3.03 4.46 -12.42
CA ARG A 139 -3.71 3.18 -12.59
C ARG A 139 -4.64 2.93 -11.39
N GLY A 140 -5.88 2.51 -11.65
CA GLY A 140 -6.95 2.46 -10.65
C GLY A 140 -7.29 1.06 -10.15
N ASP A 141 -7.06 0.02 -10.95
CA ASP A 141 -7.47 -1.37 -10.70
C ASP A 141 -6.56 -2.12 -9.71
N VAL A 142 -5.26 -1.85 -9.76
CA VAL A 142 -4.24 -2.44 -8.88
C VAL A 142 -3.19 -1.38 -8.50
N HIS A 143 -2.13 -1.79 -7.82
CA HIS A 143 -0.96 -0.94 -7.59
C HIS A 143 -0.22 -0.61 -8.90
N ALA A 144 0.60 0.44 -8.87
CA ALA A 144 1.47 0.76 -9.98
C ALA A 144 2.50 -0.37 -10.21
N GLU A 145 2.49 -0.96 -11.40
CA GLU A 145 3.42 -2.02 -11.81
C GLU A 145 4.57 -1.46 -12.66
N ARG A 146 4.34 -0.29 -13.28
CA ARG A 146 5.28 0.38 -14.18
C ARG A 146 5.32 1.88 -13.90
N PRO A 147 6.41 2.56 -14.26
CA PRO A 147 6.48 4.03 -14.13
C PRO A 147 5.31 4.75 -14.81
N GLU A 148 4.84 4.24 -15.95
CA GLU A 148 3.75 4.81 -16.74
C GLU A 148 2.36 4.62 -16.10
N ASP A 149 2.27 3.91 -14.98
CA ASP A 149 1.03 3.75 -14.22
C ASP A 149 0.73 4.93 -13.29
N VAL A 150 1.67 5.89 -13.19
CA VAL A 150 1.52 7.13 -12.44
C VAL A 150 2.10 8.27 -13.27
N VAL A 151 1.25 9.05 -13.91
CA VAL A 151 1.64 10.12 -14.84
C VAL A 151 1.18 11.46 -14.30
N ALA A 152 2.10 12.42 -14.28
CA ALA A 152 1.77 13.83 -14.08
C ALA A 152 1.50 14.47 -15.42
N THR A 153 0.36 15.14 -15.56
CA THR A 153 -0.05 15.74 -16.83
C THR A 153 -0.69 17.12 -16.62
N SER A 154 -0.85 17.85 -17.71
CA SER A 154 -1.66 19.07 -17.74
C SER A 154 -3.09 18.75 -18.15
N ARG A 155 -3.99 19.69 -17.90
CA ARG A 155 -5.41 19.59 -18.24
C ARG A 155 -5.65 19.19 -19.72
N GLU A 156 -4.92 19.82 -20.65
CA GLU A 156 -5.10 19.62 -22.09
C GLU A 156 -4.71 18.21 -22.54
N ARG A 157 -3.83 17.54 -21.78
CA ARG A 157 -3.32 16.21 -22.12
C ARG A 157 -4.04 15.07 -21.43
N ILE A 158 -5.04 15.35 -20.58
CA ILE A 158 -5.78 14.30 -19.85
C ILE A 158 -6.36 13.27 -20.81
N ALA A 159 -6.97 13.70 -21.93
CA ALA A 159 -7.59 12.80 -22.90
C ALA A 159 -6.56 11.84 -23.55
N ASP A 160 -5.39 12.36 -23.92
CA ASP A 160 -4.32 11.57 -24.52
C ASP A 160 -3.79 10.52 -23.53
N GLU A 161 -3.61 10.91 -22.28
CA GLU A 161 -3.15 9.98 -21.22
C GLU A 161 -4.19 8.89 -20.95
N LEU A 162 -5.49 9.24 -20.87
CA LEU A 162 -6.57 8.25 -20.71
C LEU A 162 -6.59 7.25 -21.88
N HIS A 163 -6.39 7.74 -23.10
CA HIS A 163 -6.26 6.87 -24.27
C HIS A 163 -5.06 5.92 -24.14
N ALA A 164 -3.92 6.40 -23.64
CA ALA A 164 -2.74 5.56 -23.41
C ALA A 164 -3.00 4.47 -22.35
N PHE A 165 -3.73 4.76 -21.26
CA PHE A 165 -4.15 3.76 -20.28
C PHE A 165 -5.11 2.72 -20.91
N THR A 166 -6.09 3.17 -21.68
CA THR A 166 -7.03 2.29 -22.41
C THR A 166 -6.29 1.37 -23.39
N ALA A 167 -5.34 1.88 -24.17
CA ALA A 167 -4.54 1.11 -25.11
C ALA A 167 -3.70 0.02 -24.44
N ARG A 168 -3.34 0.21 -23.16
CA ARG A 168 -2.65 -0.81 -22.34
C ARG A 168 -3.61 -1.81 -21.67
N GLY A 169 -4.92 -1.72 -21.93
CA GLY A 169 -5.94 -2.59 -21.34
C GLY A 169 -6.20 -2.34 -19.85
N ILE A 170 -5.83 -1.17 -19.33
CA ILE A 170 -6.10 -0.80 -17.94
C ILE A 170 -7.54 -0.30 -17.84
N PRO A 171 -8.43 -0.97 -17.09
CA PRO A 171 -9.86 -0.65 -17.12
C PRO A 171 -10.24 0.60 -16.32
N TRP A 172 -9.49 0.90 -15.25
CA TRP A 172 -9.81 1.98 -14.32
C TRP A 172 -8.61 2.87 -14.08
N VAL A 173 -8.87 4.17 -13.97
CA VAL A 173 -7.87 5.18 -13.60
C VAL A 173 -8.40 6.07 -12.48
N ALA A 174 -7.47 6.62 -11.72
CA ALA A 174 -7.71 7.67 -10.73
C ALA A 174 -7.13 8.98 -11.25
N LEU A 175 -7.98 9.97 -11.46
CA LEU A 175 -7.59 11.33 -11.77
C LEU A 175 -7.52 12.09 -10.43
N GLN A 176 -6.32 12.50 -10.01
CA GLN A 176 -6.06 13.05 -8.69
C GLN A 176 -5.45 14.45 -8.78
N GLU A 177 -5.93 15.38 -7.95
CA GLU A 177 -5.34 16.71 -7.86
C GLU A 177 -3.89 16.64 -7.36
N HIS A 178 -3.09 17.60 -7.81
CA HIS A 178 -1.73 17.75 -7.31
C HIS A 178 -1.72 18.47 -5.98
N VAL A 179 -1.09 17.87 -4.98
CA VAL A 179 -0.83 18.50 -3.69
C VAL A 179 0.60 19.02 -3.70
N PRO A 180 0.81 20.34 -3.55
CA PRO A 180 2.16 20.93 -3.52
C PRO A 180 2.88 20.64 -2.20
N GLY A 181 4.18 20.89 -2.18
CA GLY A 181 5.01 20.79 -0.98
C GLY A 181 5.92 19.57 -0.96
N PRO A 182 6.79 19.45 0.05
CA PRO A 182 7.68 18.32 0.20
C PRO A 182 6.89 17.02 0.45
N ILE A 183 7.37 15.94 -0.17
CA ILE A 183 6.81 14.60 0.01
C ILE A 183 7.69 13.81 0.97
N VAL A 184 7.06 13.17 1.93
CA VAL A 184 7.71 12.23 2.84
C VAL A 184 7.17 10.82 2.63
N LYS A 185 8.05 9.85 2.72
CA LYS A 185 7.69 8.43 2.77
C LYS A 185 7.64 7.98 4.22
N PHE A 186 6.60 7.25 4.56
CA PHE A 186 6.44 6.68 5.89
C PHE A 186 6.28 5.16 5.84
N TYR A 187 6.62 4.52 6.96
CA TYR A 187 6.48 3.09 7.21
C TYR A 187 5.96 2.87 8.61
N GLY A 188 5.02 1.96 8.76
CA GLY A 188 4.41 1.66 10.06
C GLY A 188 4.08 0.19 10.27
N VAL A 189 4.08 -0.19 11.53
CA VAL A 189 3.46 -1.40 12.04
C VAL A 189 2.44 -0.96 13.08
N THR A 190 1.24 -1.54 13.04
CA THR A 190 0.13 -1.15 13.91
C THR A 190 0.50 -1.19 15.40
N ASP A 191 -0.33 -0.62 16.26
CA ASP A 191 -0.12 -0.45 17.69
C ASP A 191 1.08 0.45 18.07
N GLY A 192 1.57 1.26 17.10
CA GLY A 192 2.67 2.19 17.34
C GLY A 192 4.03 1.52 17.60
N ARG A 193 4.14 0.20 17.39
CA ARG A 193 5.37 -0.59 17.59
C ARG A 193 6.52 -0.13 16.73
N PHE A 194 6.20 0.38 15.53
CA PHE A 194 7.18 0.92 14.60
C PHE A 194 6.54 2.04 13.78
N PHE A 195 7.25 3.16 13.68
CA PHE A 195 6.93 4.24 12.74
C PHE A 195 8.22 4.96 12.37
N ARG A 196 8.51 5.05 11.06
CA ARG A 196 9.66 5.76 10.51
C ARG A 196 9.26 6.51 9.25
N TRP A 197 9.96 7.60 9.00
CA TRP A 197 9.76 8.40 7.80
C TRP A 197 11.05 9.06 7.32
N TYR A 198 11.08 9.49 6.06
CA TYR A 198 12.14 10.29 5.47
C TYR A 198 11.60 11.14 4.31
N GLY A 199 12.31 12.23 3.93
CA GLY A 199 11.97 13.06 2.77
C GLY A 199 12.20 12.32 1.47
N SER A 200 11.22 12.28 0.59
CA SER A 200 11.29 11.55 -0.68
C SER A 200 12.39 12.08 -1.60
N ASP A 201 12.49 13.41 -1.72
CA ASP A 201 13.41 14.06 -2.65
C ASP A 201 14.87 14.06 -2.16
N ALA A 202 15.07 14.11 -0.86
CA ALA A 202 16.39 14.20 -0.21
C ALA A 202 16.96 12.82 0.14
N GLY A 203 16.13 11.76 0.13
CA GLY A 203 16.54 10.45 0.63
C GLY A 203 16.88 10.48 2.12
N LEU A 204 17.61 9.46 2.59
CA LEU A 204 18.02 9.35 4.00
C LEU A 204 19.14 10.33 4.40
N ALA A 205 19.99 10.70 3.44
CA ALA A 205 21.17 11.55 3.68
C ALA A 205 20.87 13.05 3.49
N GLY A 206 19.71 13.41 2.97
CA GLY A 206 19.34 14.79 2.71
C GLY A 206 18.78 15.52 3.92
N GLU A 207 18.59 16.82 3.78
CA GLU A 207 17.95 17.64 4.81
C GLU A 207 16.50 17.20 5.03
N ARG A 208 16.16 16.93 6.28
CA ARG A 208 14.78 16.55 6.62
C ARG A 208 13.86 17.76 6.48
N PRO A 209 12.71 17.64 5.79
CA PRO A 209 11.73 18.70 5.78
C PRO A 209 11.21 18.99 7.20
N LYS A 210 10.99 20.26 7.51
CA LYS A 210 10.37 20.66 8.78
C LYS A 210 8.88 20.35 8.71
N ILE A 211 8.44 19.34 9.43
CA ILE A 211 7.05 18.87 9.45
C ILE A 211 6.61 18.54 10.88
N ASP A 212 5.31 18.51 11.11
CA ASP A 212 4.73 17.97 12.35
C ASP A 212 4.67 16.44 12.27
N GLU A 213 5.65 15.78 12.90
CA GLU A 213 5.76 14.30 12.92
C GLU A 213 4.58 13.64 13.63
N ASN A 214 3.96 14.29 14.62
CA ASN A 214 2.82 13.73 15.34
C ASN A 214 1.58 13.70 14.44
N ARG A 215 1.35 14.77 13.67
CA ARG A 215 0.27 14.82 12.68
C ARG A 215 0.51 13.82 11.55
N LEU A 216 1.74 13.68 11.07
CA LEU A 216 2.10 12.65 10.08
C LEU A 216 1.75 11.25 10.59
N LYS A 217 2.19 10.91 11.81
CA LYS A 217 1.93 9.61 12.41
C LYS A 217 0.43 9.38 12.63
N ALA A 218 -0.29 10.37 13.13
CA ALA A 218 -1.74 10.28 13.35
C ALA A 218 -2.47 10.01 12.03
N LEU A 219 -2.20 10.79 10.96
CA LEU A 219 -2.78 10.61 9.64
C LEU A 219 -2.50 9.21 9.06
N ALA A 220 -1.25 8.75 9.14
CA ALA A 220 -0.84 7.46 8.62
C ALA A 220 -1.51 6.28 9.37
N CYS A 221 -1.58 6.35 10.70
CA CYS A 221 -2.23 5.33 11.52
C CYS A 221 -3.75 5.31 11.30
N GLU A 222 -4.40 6.47 11.17
CA GLU A 222 -5.83 6.56 10.85
C GLU A 222 -6.13 5.96 9.47
N ALA A 223 -5.34 6.29 8.45
CA ALA A 223 -5.48 5.71 7.12
C ALA A 223 -5.31 4.19 7.14
N ALA A 224 -4.29 3.69 7.85
CA ALA A 224 -4.07 2.26 8.01
C ALA A 224 -5.26 1.57 8.71
N ALA A 225 -5.84 2.19 9.74
CA ALA A 225 -7.02 1.67 10.44
C ALA A 225 -8.26 1.60 9.53
N ILE A 226 -8.53 2.66 8.73
CA ILE A 226 -9.63 2.69 7.76
C ILE A 226 -9.51 1.56 6.72
N LEU A 227 -8.30 1.25 6.30
CA LEU A 227 -8.02 0.21 5.32
C LEU A 227 -7.83 -1.19 5.94
N GLY A 228 -7.71 -1.27 7.26
CA GLY A 228 -7.46 -2.50 8.02
C GLY A 228 -6.02 -3.01 7.92
N LEU A 229 -5.07 -2.12 7.63
CA LEU A 229 -3.66 -2.47 7.44
C LEU A 229 -2.93 -2.59 8.79
N GLU A 230 -2.04 -3.56 8.87
CA GLU A 230 -1.22 -3.84 10.05
C GLU A 230 0.26 -3.56 9.78
N VAL A 231 0.72 -3.88 8.58
CA VAL A 231 2.05 -3.60 8.05
C VAL A 231 1.86 -2.72 6.82
N PHE A 232 2.27 -1.47 6.90
CA PHE A 232 1.91 -0.46 5.91
C PHE A 232 3.01 0.58 5.68
N GLY A 233 2.87 1.32 4.61
CA GLY A 233 3.67 2.50 4.31
C GLY A 233 3.09 3.27 3.15
N GLY A 234 3.57 4.50 2.95
CA GLY A 234 3.00 5.36 1.93
C GLY A 234 3.70 6.69 1.77
N ASP A 235 3.02 7.58 1.10
CA ASP A 235 3.50 8.91 0.75
C ASP A 235 2.54 9.99 1.29
N VAL A 236 3.09 11.03 1.91
CA VAL A 236 2.35 12.20 2.43
C VAL A 236 2.99 13.46 1.89
N ALA A 237 2.18 14.37 1.34
CA ALA A 237 2.62 15.71 1.00
C ALA A 237 2.33 16.70 2.14
N PHE A 238 3.17 17.71 2.26
CA PHE A 238 3.03 18.81 3.23
C PHE A 238 2.94 20.15 2.53
N PRO A 239 1.74 20.61 2.14
CA PRO A 239 1.56 21.99 1.63
C PRO A 239 2.03 23.04 2.64
N GLU A 240 1.84 22.75 3.91
CA GLU A 240 2.31 23.51 5.07
C GLU A 240 2.91 22.54 6.10
N PRO A 241 3.86 22.98 6.95
CA PRO A 241 4.58 22.10 7.88
C PRO A 241 3.69 21.27 8.81
N ASP A 242 2.51 21.78 9.15
CA ASP A 242 1.54 21.15 10.06
C ASP A 242 0.30 20.58 9.36
N ARG A 243 0.30 20.55 8.02
CA ARG A 243 -0.85 20.11 7.21
C ARG A 243 -0.49 18.91 6.33
N PRO A 244 -0.43 17.70 6.90
CA PRO A 244 -0.20 16.50 6.11
C PRO A 244 -1.41 16.15 5.24
N VAL A 245 -1.15 15.74 4.00
CA VAL A 245 -2.14 15.22 3.05
C VAL A 245 -1.66 13.87 2.54
N LEU A 246 -2.41 12.80 2.79
CA LEU A 246 -2.05 11.46 2.36
C LEU A 246 -2.14 11.35 0.83
N ILE A 247 -1.06 10.94 0.17
CA ILE A 247 -1.01 10.76 -1.28
C ILE A 247 -1.28 9.32 -1.69
N ASP A 248 -0.69 8.38 -0.94
CA ASP A 248 -0.81 6.95 -1.18
C ASP A 248 -0.51 6.15 0.09
N ILE A 249 -1.07 4.94 0.20
CA ILE A 249 -0.77 3.99 1.26
C ILE A 249 -0.88 2.56 0.72
N ASN A 250 0.06 1.72 1.10
CA ASN A 250 0.23 0.38 0.57
C ASN A 250 0.45 -0.64 1.69
N ASP A 251 0.03 -1.87 1.43
CA ASP A 251 0.36 -3.03 2.24
C ASP A 251 1.79 -3.51 1.99
N TRP A 252 2.44 -4.04 3.01
CA TRP A 252 3.78 -4.62 2.95
C TRP A 252 4.75 -3.84 2.05
N PRO A 253 5.08 -2.57 2.36
CA PRO A 253 6.09 -1.84 1.63
C PRO A 253 7.48 -2.47 1.87
N SER A 254 8.46 -2.09 1.06
CA SER A 254 9.81 -2.67 1.11
C SER A 254 10.59 -2.39 2.40
N PHE A 255 10.23 -1.35 3.15
CA PHE A 255 10.96 -0.85 4.33
C PHE A 255 12.46 -0.65 4.08
N ALA A 256 12.88 -0.50 2.84
CA ALA A 256 14.28 -0.59 2.44
C ALA A 256 15.27 0.18 3.34
N PRO A 257 14.95 1.43 3.78
CA PRO A 257 15.86 2.19 4.65
C PRO A 257 15.92 1.70 6.10
N PHE A 258 14.91 0.95 6.57
CA PHE A 258 14.72 0.57 7.98
C PHE A 258 14.42 -0.92 8.14
N ARG A 259 14.84 -1.74 7.16
CA ARG A 259 14.40 -3.14 7.01
C ARG A 259 14.59 -3.99 8.26
N ASP A 260 15.76 -3.96 8.85
CA ASP A 260 16.08 -4.82 10.00
C ASP A 260 15.27 -4.43 11.25
N GLU A 261 15.05 -3.13 11.44
CA GLU A 261 14.24 -2.63 12.53
C GLU A 261 12.77 -2.96 12.32
N ALA A 262 12.27 -2.77 11.10
CA ALA A 262 10.91 -3.12 10.71
C ALA A 262 10.65 -4.62 10.82
N ALA A 263 11.58 -5.46 10.37
CA ALA A 263 11.45 -6.91 10.45
C ALA A 263 11.30 -7.41 11.90
N ARG A 264 12.09 -6.87 12.84
CA ARG A 264 11.94 -7.16 14.28
C ARG A 264 10.57 -6.72 14.80
N ALA A 265 10.14 -5.48 14.49
CA ALA A 265 8.86 -4.97 14.94
C ALA A 265 7.68 -5.78 14.37
N ILE A 266 7.75 -6.19 13.10
CA ILE A 266 6.73 -7.06 12.49
C ILE A 266 6.71 -8.44 13.16
N ALA A 267 7.87 -9.04 13.41
CA ALA A 267 7.96 -10.34 14.07
C ALA A 267 7.38 -10.30 15.49
N ASP A 268 7.69 -9.27 16.26
CA ASP A 268 7.12 -9.05 17.60
C ASP A 268 5.61 -8.84 17.54
N TYR A 269 5.12 -8.02 16.61
CA TYR A 269 3.70 -7.78 16.40
C TYR A 269 2.95 -9.08 16.07
N VAL A 270 3.45 -9.83 15.10
CA VAL A 270 2.84 -11.09 14.63
C VAL A 270 2.80 -12.13 15.75
N THR A 271 3.88 -12.26 16.51
CA THR A 271 3.96 -13.18 17.65
C THR A 271 2.94 -12.81 18.72
N HIS A 272 2.85 -11.54 19.07
CA HIS A 272 1.88 -11.03 20.03
C HIS A 272 0.43 -11.28 19.57
N ARG A 273 0.10 -10.90 18.33
CA ARG A 273 -1.22 -11.11 17.73
C ARG A 273 -1.61 -12.59 17.72
N PHE A 274 -0.66 -13.46 17.36
CA PHE A 274 -0.89 -14.90 17.35
C PHE A 274 -1.18 -15.45 18.76
N ALA A 275 -0.47 -14.98 19.78
CA ALA A 275 -0.69 -15.41 21.16
C ALA A 275 -2.10 -15.02 21.67
N HIS A 276 -2.63 -13.88 21.23
CA HIS A 276 -3.92 -13.35 21.69
C HIS A 276 -5.13 -13.76 20.84
N ARG A 277 -4.93 -14.54 19.75
CA ARG A 277 -6.03 -14.99 18.86
C ARG A 277 -7.10 -15.84 19.53
N LYS A 278 -6.80 -16.50 20.67
CA LYS A 278 -7.72 -17.40 21.39
C LYS A 278 -8.70 -16.66 22.31
N HIS A 279 -8.57 -15.33 22.43
CA HIS A 279 -9.37 -14.52 23.35
C HIS A 279 -10.27 -13.49 22.65
N ALA A 280 -10.36 -13.55 21.30
CA ALA A 280 -11.22 -12.69 20.48
C ALA A 280 -12.34 -13.60 19.78
#